data_7be164859e05f3b3260d30a8298c2f97
#
_entry.id   7be164859e05f3b3260d30a8298c2f97
#
_cell.length_a   1.000
_cell.length_b   1.000
_cell.length_c   1.000
_cell.angle_alpha   90.00
_cell.angle_beta   90.00
_cell.angle_gamma   90.00
#
_symmetry.space_group_name_H-M   'P 1'
#
loop_
_entity.id
_entity.type
_entity.pdbx_description
1 polymer ?
#
loop_
_entity_poly.entity_id
_entity_poly.type
_entity_poly.pdbx_seq_one_letter_code
_entity_poly.pdbx_strand_id
1 'polypeptide(L)'
;MTISMKELWGSSHVSAGHAAYLETLYDTFLKNPEHLSEDWLDFFTNLPKQPNSNGEISHLEIIKEFKNFSRSKATPKNETTLDDKQGKVIRLIQSYRNRGHLKAKLDPLGMMERREIEDLNIEFHGLSHSDLDRDFFTDTFTESNKLSLRNIIKTLEEVYCGKIGIECNHILDSEERRWFQKKFESKLTEYVFDDDEKVNIFERLNSADGLAKYLSAKYPGMKRFGIDGAEALVPLVESVIQNCGSIGASQICLGMAHRGRLNLLVNVLGKLPSELFSAFDEDFELEGASTGDVKYHLGFSSNFETPGGEVHVSLFNNPSHLEIVDPVVLGSVRARQDRIGDTDRTEVVPILLHGDASFSGQGVVMESLQMSQTRGFNVGGTIHIIVNNQIGFTTSNVNDSRSTDYSSDVAKIIQAPVIHVNGDDPEMVLNA
;
A
#
# COMPACT_ATOMS: atom_id res chain seq x y z
N MET A 1 39.98 15.47 18.52
CA MET A 1 41.07 14.46 18.54
C MET A 1 40.87 13.56 17.33
N THR A 2 41.83 13.56 16.41
CA THR A 2 41.81 12.72 15.23
C THR A 2 42.31 11.34 15.61
N ILE A 3 41.41 10.35 15.63
CA ILE A 3 41.78 8.94 15.87
C ILE A 3 42.67 8.52 14.68
N SER A 4 43.83 7.94 14.98
CA SER A 4 44.80 7.52 13.97
C SER A 4 44.27 6.26 13.24
N MET A 5 44.62 6.09 11.95
CA MET A 5 44.29 4.86 11.21
C MET A 5 44.81 3.59 11.87
N LYS A 6 45.89 3.69 12.66
CA LYS A 6 46.47 2.56 13.39
C LYS A 6 45.62 2.15 14.59
N GLU A 7 44.92 3.10 15.24
CA GLU A 7 43.93 2.85 16.29
C GLU A 7 42.64 2.26 15.76
N LEU A 8 42.18 2.72 14.56
CA LEU A 8 41.03 2.13 13.86
C LEU A 8 41.30 0.68 13.41
N TRP A 9 42.52 0.37 12.98
CA TRP A 9 42.93 -0.98 12.61
C TRP A 9 43.05 -1.90 13.80
N GLY A 10 43.47 -1.40 14.95
CA GLY A 10 43.56 -2.16 16.22
C GLY A 10 42.20 -2.65 16.73
N SER A 11 41.08 -1.98 16.33
CA SER A 11 39.71 -2.37 16.68
C SER A 11 38.92 -3.08 15.56
N SER A 12 39.56 -3.35 14.40
CA SER A 12 38.87 -3.90 13.23
C SER A 12 38.39 -5.35 13.42
N HIS A 13 38.97 -6.10 14.33
CA HIS A 13 38.50 -7.45 14.68
C HIS A 13 37.27 -7.45 15.61
N VAL A 14 36.86 -6.28 16.12
CA VAL A 14 35.68 -6.08 16.95
C VAL A 14 34.50 -5.62 16.05
N SER A 15 34.29 -6.25 14.90
CA SER A 15 33.20 -5.89 14.01
C SER A 15 31.84 -6.46 14.48
N ALA A 16 30.76 -5.73 14.20
CA ALA A 16 29.41 -5.93 14.75
C ALA A 16 28.81 -7.35 14.64
N GLY A 17 29.38 -8.26 13.83
CA GLY A 17 28.90 -9.63 13.68
C GLY A 17 29.14 -10.56 14.89
N HIS A 18 29.95 -10.17 15.85
CA HIS A 18 30.36 -11.01 16.99
C HIS A 18 30.10 -10.38 18.37
N ALA A 19 29.22 -9.40 18.47
CA ALA A 19 28.94 -8.65 19.69
C ALA A 19 28.62 -9.56 20.90
N ALA A 20 27.77 -10.56 20.72
CA ALA A 20 27.43 -11.50 21.81
C ALA A 20 28.61 -12.35 22.30
N TYR A 21 29.50 -12.71 21.39
CA TYR A 21 30.73 -13.44 21.74
C TYR A 21 31.71 -12.54 22.51
N LEU A 22 31.89 -11.31 22.06
CA LEU A 22 32.74 -10.32 22.72
C LEU A 22 32.22 -9.96 24.12
N GLU A 23 30.90 -9.81 24.27
CA GLU A 23 30.30 -9.61 25.60
C GLU A 23 30.56 -10.77 26.55
N THR A 24 30.52 -12.01 26.05
CA THR A 24 30.85 -13.19 26.85
C THR A 24 32.30 -13.19 27.29
N LEU A 25 33.21 -12.84 26.38
CA LEU A 25 34.65 -12.73 26.70
C LEU A 25 34.91 -11.59 27.69
N TYR A 26 34.25 -10.45 27.53
CA TYR A 26 34.39 -9.32 28.45
C TYR A 26 33.84 -9.64 29.85
N ASP A 27 32.73 -10.36 29.94
CA ASP A 27 32.18 -10.82 31.22
C ASP A 27 33.12 -11.84 31.89
N THR A 28 33.82 -12.67 31.10
CA THR A 28 34.87 -13.57 31.60
C THR A 28 36.07 -12.77 32.08
N PHE A 29 36.47 -11.69 31.41
CA PHE A 29 37.51 -10.78 31.83
C PHE A 29 37.22 -10.14 33.20
N LEU A 30 35.97 -9.74 33.42
CA LEU A 30 35.55 -9.13 34.69
C LEU A 30 35.51 -10.11 35.87
N LYS A 31 35.17 -11.40 35.63
CA LYS A 31 34.95 -12.39 36.68
C LYS A 31 36.12 -13.34 36.90
N ASN A 32 36.73 -13.81 35.83
CA ASN A 32 37.81 -14.84 35.88
C ASN A 32 38.81 -14.57 34.74
N PRO A 33 39.61 -13.52 34.82
CA PRO A 33 40.58 -13.12 33.78
C PRO A 33 41.59 -14.22 33.42
N GLU A 34 41.89 -15.14 34.32
CA GLU A 34 42.79 -16.26 34.08
C GLU A 34 42.27 -17.30 33.07
N HIS A 35 40.97 -17.23 32.69
CA HIS A 35 40.37 -18.12 31.69
C HIS A 35 40.43 -17.56 30.27
N LEU A 36 41.00 -16.35 30.08
CA LEU A 36 41.18 -15.73 28.76
C LEU A 36 42.58 -16.05 28.19
N SER A 37 42.64 -16.06 26.85
CA SER A 37 43.94 -16.06 26.17
C SER A 37 44.69 -14.75 26.39
N GLU A 38 46.01 -14.79 26.32
CA GLU A 38 46.87 -13.61 26.53
C GLU A 38 46.47 -12.43 25.61
N ASP A 39 46.11 -12.72 24.37
CA ASP A 39 45.66 -11.70 23.39
C ASP A 39 44.41 -10.96 23.85
N TRP A 40 43.41 -11.67 24.39
CA TRP A 40 42.15 -11.06 24.87
C TRP A 40 42.36 -10.36 26.21
N LEU A 41 43.22 -10.88 27.06
CA LEU A 41 43.55 -10.24 28.31
C LEU A 41 44.25 -8.88 28.08
N ASP A 42 45.19 -8.84 27.14
CA ASP A 42 45.92 -7.63 26.77
C ASP A 42 44.97 -6.62 26.11
N PHE A 43 44.09 -7.10 25.23
CA PHE A 43 43.07 -6.27 24.56
C PHE A 43 42.12 -5.57 25.56
N PHE A 44 41.51 -6.31 26.48
CA PHE A 44 40.56 -5.72 27.45
C PHE A 44 41.29 -4.86 28.53
N THR A 45 42.50 -5.17 28.88
CA THR A 45 43.28 -4.36 29.80
C THR A 45 43.63 -2.97 29.25
N ASN A 46 43.85 -2.89 27.93
CA ASN A 46 44.24 -1.66 27.23
C ASN A 46 43.02 -0.83 26.73
N LEU A 47 41.77 -1.24 26.98
CA LEU A 47 40.62 -0.43 26.66
C LEU A 47 40.61 0.91 27.41
N PRO A 48 40.27 2.03 26.74
CA PRO A 48 40.22 3.35 27.37
C PRO A 48 39.11 3.38 28.44
N LYS A 49 39.53 3.56 29.71
CA LYS A 49 38.59 3.72 30.84
C LYS A 49 37.97 5.10 30.82
N GLN A 50 36.65 5.18 30.91
CA GLN A 50 35.95 6.48 31.05
C GLN A 50 36.14 7.03 32.47
N PRO A 51 36.43 8.33 32.64
CA PRO A 51 36.80 8.93 33.94
C PRO A 51 35.72 8.95 35.02
N ASN A 52 34.49 8.52 34.74
CA ASN A 52 33.31 8.60 35.64
C ASN A 52 32.48 7.32 35.73
N SER A 53 33.02 6.14 35.45
CA SER A 53 32.25 4.90 35.61
C SER A 53 32.28 4.43 37.08
N ASN A 54 31.15 4.51 37.76
CA ASN A 54 30.91 3.84 39.04
C ASN A 54 30.82 2.32 38.81
N GLY A 55 31.97 1.65 38.73
CA GLY A 55 32.06 0.19 38.60
C GLY A 55 31.47 -0.37 37.29
N GLU A 56 32.23 -1.20 36.63
CA GLU A 56 31.76 -1.92 35.45
C GLU A 56 30.75 -2.99 35.87
N ILE A 57 29.56 -2.98 35.27
CA ILE A 57 28.47 -3.91 35.59
C ILE A 57 28.39 -4.97 34.49
N SER A 58 28.28 -6.25 34.88
CA SER A 58 28.13 -7.38 33.98
C SER A 58 26.83 -7.26 33.17
N HIS A 59 26.96 -7.14 31.88
CA HIS A 59 25.79 -7.09 30.98
C HIS A 59 24.95 -8.38 30.99
N LEU A 60 25.57 -9.53 31.27
CA LEU A 60 24.86 -10.81 31.39
C LEU A 60 23.88 -10.84 32.58
N GLU A 61 24.17 -10.13 33.65
CA GLU A 61 23.25 -10.01 34.80
C GLU A 61 22.04 -9.15 34.41
N ILE A 62 22.27 -8.04 33.74
CA ILE A 62 21.20 -7.18 33.22
C ILE A 62 20.31 -7.94 32.22
N ILE A 63 20.93 -8.69 31.30
CA ILE A 63 20.17 -9.52 30.33
C ILE A 63 19.36 -10.61 31.05
N LYS A 64 19.86 -11.22 32.10
CA LYS A 64 19.12 -12.19 32.93
C LYS A 64 17.96 -11.52 33.68
N GLU A 65 18.14 -10.33 34.23
CA GLU A 65 17.10 -9.58 34.89
C GLU A 65 15.98 -9.21 33.88
N PHE A 66 16.30 -8.73 32.68
CA PHE A 66 15.34 -8.47 31.62
C PHE A 66 14.61 -9.75 31.17
N LYS A 67 15.29 -10.87 31.01
CA LYS A 67 14.65 -12.16 30.70
C LYS A 67 13.73 -12.64 31.83
N ASN A 68 14.07 -12.38 33.06
CA ASN A 68 13.23 -12.71 34.21
C ASN A 68 12.04 -11.73 34.33
N PHE A 69 12.23 -10.45 34.00
CA PHE A 69 11.16 -9.45 33.96
C PHE A 69 10.11 -9.80 32.88
N SER A 70 10.55 -10.26 31.71
CA SER A 70 9.64 -10.73 30.66
C SER A 70 8.92 -12.05 31.00
N ARG A 71 9.44 -12.83 31.95
CA ARG A 71 8.83 -14.09 32.44
C ARG A 71 7.91 -13.91 33.64
N SER A 72 8.02 -12.82 34.38
CA SER A 72 7.04 -12.49 35.41
C SER A 72 5.78 -11.97 34.74
N LYS A 73 4.92 -12.86 34.25
CA LYS A 73 3.51 -12.55 34.06
C LYS A 73 2.97 -12.16 35.45
N ALA A 74 2.96 -10.87 35.72
CA ALA A 74 2.15 -10.34 36.79
C ALA A 74 0.70 -10.70 36.42
N THR A 75 0.16 -11.71 37.03
CA THR A 75 -1.28 -11.91 37.08
C THR A 75 -1.85 -10.84 37.99
N PRO A 76 -2.47 -9.79 37.49
CA PRO A 76 -3.27 -8.92 38.33
C PRO A 76 -4.52 -9.72 38.70
N LYS A 77 -4.57 -10.24 39.89
CA LYS A 77 -5.83 -10.57 40.58
C LYS A 77 -6.39 -9.24 41.09
N ASN A 78 -7.05 -8.49 40.24
CA ASN A 78 -7.98 -7.46 40.63
C ASN A 78 -9.16 -7.54 39.68
N GLU A 79 -10.37 -7.54 40.23
CA GLU A 79 -11.58 -7.30 39.47
C GLU A 79 -11.40 -5.95 38.76
N THR A 80 -11.17 -6.02 37.44
CA THR A 80 -10.95 -4.86 36.58
C THR A 80 -12.23 -4.03 36.60
N THR A 81 -12.11 -2.79 37.03
CA THR A 81 -13.24 -1.83 37.05
C THR A 81 -13.72 -1.58 35.61
N LEU A 82 -14.92 -1.07 35.44
CA LEU A 82 -15.48 -0.75 34.12
C LEU A 82 -14.55 0.19 33.34
N ASP A 83 -13.89 1.13 34.03
CA ASP A 83 -12.93 2.08 33.43
C ASP A 83 -11.68 1.39 32.84
N ASP A 84 -11.19 0.34 33.51
CA ASP A 84 -10.02 -0.41 32.99
C ASP A 84 -10.38 -1.23 31.73
N LYS A 85 -11.60 -1.80 31.67
CA LYS A 85 -12.08 -2.51 30.48
C LYS A 85 -12.41 -1.57 29.33
N GLN A 86 -12.85 -0.34 29.60
CA GLN A 86 -13.07 0.67 28.58
C GLN A 86 -11.78 0.97 27.81
N GLY A 87 -10.67 1.16 28.50
CA GLY A 87 -9.36 1.38 27.87
C GLY A 87 -8.90 0.18 27.03
N LYS A 88 -9.30 -1.05 27.38
CA LYS A 88 -9.01 -2.27 26.61
C LYS A 88 -9.81 -2.31 25.31
N VAL A 89 -11.09 -1.91 25.34
CA VAL A 89 -11.94 -1.82 24.14
C VAL A 89 -11.40 -0.77 23.17
N ILE A 90 -10.99 0.40 23.66
CA ILE A 90 -10.37 1.42 22.79
C ILE A 90 -9.09 0.88 22.12
N ARG A 91 -8.27 0.12 22.85
CA ARG A 91 -7.08 -0.52 22.26
C ARG A 91 -7.45 -1.55 21.21
N LEU A 92 -8.48 -2.35 21.42
CA LEU A 92 -8.98 -3.29 20.41
C LEU A 92 -9.42 -2.57 19.13
N ILE A 93 -10.20 -1.47 19.24
CA ILE A 93 -10.61 -0.65 18.10
C ILE A 93 -9.36 -0.14 17.35
N GLN A 94 -8.36 0.36 18.06
CA GLN A 94 -7.12 0.82 17.44
C GLN A 94 -6.32 -0.32 16.79
N SER A 95 -6.35 -1.53 17.33
CA SER A 95 -5.73 -2.70 16.69
C SER A 95 -6.39 -3.05 15.36
N TYR A 96 -7.72 -3.01 15.27
CA TYR A 96 -8.43 -3.19 13.99
C TYR A 96 -8.10 -2.08 12.99
N ARG A 97 -8.06 -0.82 13.41
CA ARG A 97 -7.66 0.31 12.58
C ARG A 97 -6.24 0.18 12.03
N ASN A 98 -5.35 -0.45 12.80
CA ASN A 98 -3.94 -0.64 12.41
C ASN A 98 -3.70 -1.89 11.58
N ARG A 99 -4.41 -2.99 11.85
CA ARG A 99 -4.07 -4.34 11.37
C ARG A 99 -5.23 -5.13 10.81
N GLY A 100 -6.46 -4.58 10.84
CA GLY A 100 -7.63 -5.27 10.32
C GLY A 100 -7.47 -5.68 8.85
N HIS A 101 -6.81 -4.84 8.05
CA HIS A 101 -6.50 -5.13 6.64
C HIS A 101 -5.71 -6.44 6.44
N LEU A 102 -4.90 -6.86 7.40
CA LEU A 102 -4.15 -8.13 7.34
C LEU A 102 -5.07 -9.37 7.43
N LYS A 103 -6.26 -9.21 8.04
CA LYS A 103 -7.30 -10.25 8.10
C LYS A 103 -8.32 -10.14 6.96
N ALA A 104 -8.31 -9.04 6.21
CA ALA A 104 -9.26 -8.77 5.14
C ALA A 104 -9.20 -9.82 4.01
N LYS A 105 -10.34 -10.15 3.42
CA LYS A 105 -10.49 -11.18 2.37
C LYS A 105 -10.11 -10.61 1.00
N LEU A 106 -8.83 -10.24 0.83
CA LEU A 106 -8.33 -9.54 -0.34
C LEU A 106 -7.86 -10.48 -1.46
N ASP A 107 -7.54 -11.73 -1.14
CA ASP A 107 -7.01 -12.70 -2.08
C ASP A 107 -8.09 -13.67 -2.56
N PRO A 108 -8.60 -13.51 -3.79
CA PRO A 108 -9.62 -14.40 -4.35
C PRO A 108 -9.06 -15.79 -4.69
N LEU A 109 -7.75 -15.90 -4.93
CA LEU A 109 -7.09 -17.15 -5.32
C LEU A 109 -6.68 -18.01 -4.11
N GLY A 110 -6.69 -17.44 -2.90
CA GLY A 110 -6.30 -18.14 -1.68
C GLY A 110 -4.81 -18.53 -1.64
N MET A 111 -3.96 -17.81 -2.35
CA MET A 111 -2.52 -18.08 -2.44
C MET A 111 -1.71 -17.48 -1.30
N MET A 112 -2.26 -16.48 -0.61
CA MET A 112 -1.59 -15.83 0.51
C MET A 112 -1.80 -16.63 1.80
N GLU A 113 -0.71 -17.03 2.44
CA GLU A 113 -0.75 -17.55 3.80
C GLU A 113 -1.09 -16.43 4.78
N ARG A 114 -2.24 -16.57 5.45
CA ARG A 114 -2.68 -15.60 6.45
C ARG A 114 -2.06 -15.92 7.78
N ARG A 115 -1.34 -14.95 8.35
CA ARG A 115 -0.86 -15.04 9.72
C ARG A 115 -2.03 -14.83 10.70
N GLU A 116 -2.02 -15.50 11.81
CA GLU A 116 -2.90 -15.16 12.92
C GLU A 116 -2.46 -13.82 13.51
N ILE A 117 -3.40 -12.90 13.67
CA ILE A 117 -3.15 -11.55 14.18
C ILE A 117 -3.69 -11.52 15.62
N GLU A 118 -2.82 -11.83 16.57
CA GLU A 118 -3.19 -12.00 17.99
C GLU A 118 -3.86 -10.75 18.58
N ASP A 119 -3.45 -9.56 18.19
CA ASP A 119 -3.99 -8.31 18.73
C ASP A 119 -5.36 -7.89 18.15
N LEU A 120 -5.94 -8.70 17.26
CA LEU A 120 -7.36 -8.60 16.90
C LEU A 120 -8.25 -9.49 17.78
N ASN A 121 -7.68 -10.33 18.65
CA ASN A 121 -8.40 -11.17 19.58
C ASN A 121 -8.67 -10.44 20.91
N ILE A 122 -9.88 -10.61 21.45
CA ILE A 122 -10.28 -9.94 22.70
C ILE A 122 -9.41 -10.35 23.89
N GLU A 123 -8.96 -11.60 23.93
CA GLU A 123 -8.14 -12.17 24.98
C GLU A 123 -6.76 -11.48 25.07
N PHE A 124 -6.19 -11.06 23.93
CA PHE A 124 -4.94 -10.30 23.89
C PHE A 124 -5.04 -9.00 24.68
N HIS A 125 -6.20 -8.35 24.64
CA HIS A 125 -6.47 -7.13 25.39
C HIS A 125 -6.92 -7.40 26.84
N GLY A 126 -7.02 -8.67 27.25
CA GLY A 126 -7.51 -9.04 28.57
C GLY A 126 -9.03 -8.79 28.74
N LEU A 127 -9.76 -8.85 27.65
CA LEU A 127 -11.22 -8.99 27.59
C LEU A 127 -11.57 -10.49 27.50
N SER A 128 -12.83 -10.82 27.76
CA SER A 128 -13.30 -12.21 27.77
C SER A 128 -14.69 -12.34 27.15
N HIS A 129 -15.10 -13.54 26.85
CA HIS A 129 -16.45 -13.82 26.34
C HIS A 129 -17.57 -13.30 27.26
N SER A 130 -17.33 -13.20 28.59
CA SER A 130 -18.30 -12.62 29.53
C SER A 130 -18.49 -11.10 29.37
N ASP A 131 -17.63 -10.44 28.60
CA ASP A 131 -17.72 -8.99 28.34
C ASP A 131 -18.49 -8.66 27.06
N LEU A 132 -18.79 -9.67 26.21
CA LEU A 132 -19.39 -9.48 24.89
C LEU A 132 -20.71 -8.73 24.90
N ASP A 133 -21.54 -8.95 25.92
CA ASP A 133 -22.86 -8.35 26.02
C ASP A 133 -22.87 -7.09 26.91
N ARG A 134 -21.68 -6.60 27.31
CA ARG A 134 -21.52 -5.34 28.05
C ARG A 134 -21.35 -4.17 27.09
N ASP A 135 -21.91 -3.02 27.45
CA ASP A 135 -21.83 -1.81 26.68
C ASP A 135 -20.55 -1.02 27.00
N PHE A 136 -19.88 -0.52 25.95
CA PHE A 136 -18.68 0.30 26.00
C PHE A 136 -18.83 1.52 25.10
N PHE A 137 -18.13 2.59 25.45
CA PHE A 137 -18.03 3.76 24.59
C PHE A 137 -17.17 3.43 23.36
N THR A 138 -17.62 3.88 22.20
CA THR A 138 -16.98 3.61 20.91
C THR A 138 -16.02 4.71 20.47
N ASP A 139 -15.94 5.82 21.24
CA ASP A 139 -15.19 7.02 20.86
C ASP A 139 -15.67 7.55 19.51
N THR A 140 -14.79 7.63 18.54
CA THR A 140 -15.06 8.14 17.19
C THR A 140 -15.47 7.05 16.20
N PHE A 141 -15.56 5.78 16.63
CA PHE A 141 -15.71 4.63 15.72
C PHE A 141 -17.13 4.52 15.12
N THR A 142 -18.17 4.89 15.87
CA THR A 142 -19.55 4.83 15.38
C THR A 142 -20.32 6.10 15.81
N GLU A 143 -21.41 6.40 15.10
CA GLU A 143 -22.31 7.50 15.49
C GLU A 143 -22.98 7.24 16.85
N SER A 144 -23.21 5.97 17.17
CA SER A 144 -23.68 5.57 18.51
C SER A 144 -22.51 5.63 19.48
N ASN A 145 -22.59 6.52 20.47
CA ASN A 145 -21.56 6.68 21.49
C ASN A 145 -21.35 5.42 22.35
N LYS A 146 -22.23 4.42 22.26
CA LYS A 146 -22.19 3.22 23.10
C LYS A 146 -22.77 2.01 22.38
N LEU A 147 -22.01 0.91 22.37
CA LEU A 147 -22.41 -0.37 21.80
C LEU A 147 -21.93 -1.52 22.68
N SER A 148 -22.60 -2.68 22.59
CA SER A 148 -22.07 -3.89 23.19
C SER A 148 -20.75 -4.30 22.50
N LEU A 149 -19.85 -4.92 23.27
CA LEU A 149 -18.56 -5.38 22.71
C LEU A 149 -18.77 -6.31 21.50
N ARG A 150 -19.80 -7.15 21.54
CA ARG A 150 -20.19 -8.01 20.41
C ARG A 150 -20.46 -7.20 19.14
N ASN A 151 -21.24 -6.13 19.26
CA ASN A 151 -21.58 -5.28 18.12
C ASN A 151 -20.35 -4.47 17.65
N ILE A 152 -19.51 -4.01 18.58
CA ILE A 152 -18.24 -3.34 18.23
C ILE A 152 -17.38 -4.27 17.38
N ILE A 153 -17.17 -5.51 17.82
CA ILE A 153 -16.35 -6.49 17.08
C ILE A 153 -16.95 -6.77 15.71
N LYS A 154 -18.28 -7.01 15.67
CA LYS A 154 -18.98 -7.28 14.41
C LYS A 154 -18.76 -6.14 13.41
N THR A 155 -18.97 -4.89 13.82
CA THR A 155 -18.77 -3.72 12.95
C THR A 155 -17.29 -3.56 12.55
N LEU A 156 -16.35 -3.79 13.47
CA LEU A 156 -14.92 -3.77 13.17
C LEU A 156 -14.53 -4.82 12.11
N GLU A 157 -15.07 -6.05 12.22
CA GLU A 157 -14.83 -7.11 11.25
C GLU A 157 -15.45 -6.79 9.87
N GLU A 158 -16.66 -6.21 9.86
CA GLU A 158 -17.32 -5.78 8.63
C GLU A 158 -16.52 -4.68 7.92
N VAL A 159 -16.04 -3.68 8.65
CA VAL A 159 -15.33 -2.53 8.09
C VAL A 159 -13.89 -2.89 7.70
N TYR A 160 -13.15 -3.56 8.59
CA TYR A 160 -11.69 -3.71 8.43
C TYR A 160 -11.24 -5.09 7.93
N CYS A 161 -12.10 -6.12 8.02
CA CYS A 161 -11.73 -7.49 7.68
C CYS A 161 -12.59 -8.10 6.56
N GLY A 162 -13.41 -7.27 5.90
CA GLY A 162 -14.26 -7.65 4.76
C GLY A 162 -13.45 -7.86 3.47
N LYS A 163 -14.03 -7.49 2.34
CA LYS A 163 -13.38 -7.51 1.02
C LYS A 163 -12.60 -6.23 0.70
N ILE A 164 -12.63 -5.25 1.60
CA ILE A 164 -11.82 -4.03 1.58
C ILE A 164 -10.96 -4.03 2.84
N GLY A 165 -9.72 -3.59 2.71
CA GLY A 165 -8.80 -3.27 3.80
C GLY A 165 -8.31 -1.85 3.66
N ILE A 166 -8.09 -1.16 4.76
CA ILE A 166 -7.61 0.22 4.74
C ILE A 166 -6.41 0.41 5.65
N GLU A 167 -5.48 1.22 5.19
CA GLU A 167 -4.34 1.68 5.96
C GLU A 167 -4.26 3.21 5.91
N CYS A 168 -4.56 3.86 7.04
CA CYS A 168 -4.47 5.32 7.18
C CYS A 168 -3.84 5.76 8.50
N ASN A 169 -3.55 4.84 9.41
CA ASN A 169 -3.03 5.20 10.74
C ASN A 169 -1.57 5.69 10.74
N HIS A 170 -0.86 5.50 9.63
CA HIS A 170 0.48 6.05 9.41
C HIS A 170 0.48 7.53 9.01
N ILE A 171 -0.69 8.11 8.71
CA ILE A 171 -0.85 9.53 8.42
C ILE A 171 -0.64 10.32 9.71
N LEU A 172 0.33 11.25 9.70
CA LEU A 172 0.70 12.05 10.89
C LEU A 172 -0.30 13.16 11.15
N ASP A 173 -0.86 13.76 10.10
CA ASP A 173 -1.91 14.76 10.26
C ASP A 173 -3.16 14.14 10.87
N SER A 174 -3.57 14.68 12.02
CA SER A 174 -4.66 14.12 12.80
C SER A 174 -6.05 14.39 12.19
N GLU A 175 -6.21 15.50 11.47
CA GLU A 175 -7.48 15.87 10.83
C GLU A 175 -7.68 15.02 9.59
N GLU A 176 -6.66 14.90 8.75
CA GLU A 176 -6.68 14.04 7.57
C GLU A 176 -6.94 12.58 7.95
N ARG A 177 -6.19 12.04 8.92
CA ARG A 177 -6.38 10.67 9.40
C ARG A 177 -7.81 10.42 9.91
N ARG A 178 -8.37 11.33 10.72
CA ARG A 178 -9.74 11.22 11.24
C ARG A 178 -10.77 11.30 10.11
N TRP A 179 -10.52 12.14 9.11
CA TRP A 179 -11.39 12.24 7.95
C TRP A 179 -11.48 10.91 7.20
N PHE A 180 -10.34 10.26 6.92
CA PHE A 180 -10.31 8.94 6.32
C PHE A 180 -11.00 7.89 7.18
N GLN A 181 -10.68 7.81 8.45
CA GLN A 181 -11.33 6.88 9.37
C GLN A 181 -12.85 7.06 9.36
N LYS A 182 -13.33 8.29 9.49
CA LYS A 182 -14.77 8.58 9.48
C LYS A 182 -15.44 8.19 8.17
N LYS A 183 -14.82 8.50 7.03
CA LYS A 183 -15.34 8.14 5.71
C LYS A 183 -15.49 6.63 5.56
N PHE A 184 -14.50 5.87 5.97
CA PHE A 184 -14.53 4.42 5.88
C PHE A 184 -15.50 3.78 6.87
N GLU A 185 -15.46 4.21 8.10
CA GLU A 185 -16.27 3.63 9.18
C GLU A 185 -17.77 3.92 9.00
N SER A 186 -18.13 4.98 8.25
CA SER A 186 -19.54 5.32 7.99
C SER A 186 -20.09 4.83 6.65
N LYS A 187 -19.26 4.70 5.61
CA LYS A 187 -19.75 4.51 4.23
C LYS A 187 -19.63 3.09 3.68
N LEU A 188 -18.67 2.28 4.14
CA LEU A 188 -18.50 0.93 3.58
C LEU A 188 -19.67 -0.01 3.82
N THR A 189 -20.54 0.31 4.79
CA THR A 189 -21.73 -0.49 5.13
C THR A 189 -23.02 0.06 4.52
N GLU A 190 -23.01 1.24 3.89
CA GLU A 190 -24.24 1.94 3.50
C GLU A 190 -24.49 2.00 1.99
N TYR A 191 -23.44 1.91 1.13
CA TYR A 191 -23.67 2.01 -0.31
C TYR A 191 -24.11 0.67 -0.89
N VAL A 192 -25.31 0.65 -1.45
CA VAL A 192 -25.90 -0.49 -2.16
C VAL A 192 -26.15 -0.06 -3.59
N PHE A 193 -25.49 -0.71 -4.55
CA PHE A 193 -25.73 -0.49 -5.97
C PHE A 193 -27.15 -0.90 -6.33
N ASP A 194 -27.85 -0.06 -7.08
CA ASP A 194 -29.14 -0.42 -7.64
C ASP A 194 -29.00 -1.39 -8.84
N ASP A 195 -30.12 -1.84 -9.38
CA ASP A 195 -30.10 -2.85 -10.45
C ASP A 195 -29.52 -2.28 -11.77
N ASP A 196 -29.72 -1.00 -12.06
CA ASP A 196 -29.20 -0.35 -13.27
C ASP A 196 -27.69 -0.17 -13.18
N GLU A 197 -27.18 0.22 -12.01
CA GLU A 197 -25.74 0.30 -11.72
C GLU A 197 -25.08 -1.08 -11.85
N LYS A 198 -25.69 -2.13 -11.32
CA LYS A 198 -25.18 -3.52 -11.43
C LYS A 198 -25.17 -4.01 -12.86
N VAL A 199 -26.21 -3.70 -13.64
CA VAL A 199 -26.25 -4.02 -15.07
C VAL A 199 -25.12 -3.31 -15.81
N ASN A 200 -24.90 -2.02 -15.54
CA ASN A 200 -23.78 -1.27 -16.14
C ASN A 200 -22.41 -1.90 -15.78
N ILE A 201 -22.17 -2.23 -14.51
CA ILE A 201 -20.96 -2.92 -14.08
C ILE A 201 -20.79 -4.24 -14.86
N PHE A 202 -21.86 -5.04 -14.97
CA PHE A 202 -21.83 -6.31 -15.70
C PHE A 202 -21.51 -6.12 -17.18
N GLU A 203 -22.12 -5.12 -17.85
CA GLU A 203 -21.85 -4.81 -19.24
C GLU A 203 -20.39 -4.43 -19.47
N ARG A 204 -19.78 -3.64 -18.57
CA ARG A 204 -18.36 -3.26 -18.63
C ARG A 204 -17.44 -4.46 -18.44
N LEU A 205 -17.75 -5.33 -17.49
CA LEU A 205 -16.99 -6.57 -17.28
C LEU A 205 -17.06 -7.49 -18.50
N ASN A 206 -18.28 -7.67 -19.06
CA ASN A 206 -18.50 -8.48 -20.25
C ASN A 206 -17.78 -7.92 -21.47
N SER A 207 -17.75 -6.60 -21.63
CA SER A 207 -17.01 -5.93 -22.72
C SER A 207 -15.51 -6.14 -22.59
N ALA A 208 -14.97 -6.07 -21.37
CA ALA A 208 -13.56 -6.31 -21.08
C ALA A 208 -13.13 -7.73 -21.42
N ASP A 209 -13.89 -8.72 -20.95
CA ASP A 209 -13.67 -10.15 -21.22
C ASP A 209 -13.89 -10.47 -22.72
N GLY A 210 -14.91 -9.90 -23.34
CA GLY A 210 -15.22 -10.07 -24.75
C GLY A 210 -14.09 -9.61 -25.66
N LEU A 211 -13.50 -8.45 -25.41
CA LEU A 211 -12.33 -7.97 -26.14
C LEU A 211 -11.13 -8.89 -25.98
N ALA A 212 -10.84 -9.32 -24.75
CA ALA A 212 -9.73 -10.22 -24.44
C ALA A 212 -9.88 -11.57 -25.18
N LYS A 213 -11.07 -12.17 -25.13
CA LYS A 213 -11.40 -13.42 -25.83
C LYS A 213 -11.29 -13.28 -27.35
N TYR A 214 -11.83 -12.19 -27.91
CA TYR A 214 -11.74 -11.93 -29.36
C TYR A 214 -10.29 -11.82 -29.82
N LEU A 215 -9.48 -11.00 -29.15
CA LEU A 215 -8.06 -10.86 -29.49
C LEU A 215 -7.30 -12.18 -29.32
N SER A 216 -7.66 -12.99 -28.33
CA SER A 216 -7.06 -14.30 -28.11
C SER A 216 -7.35 -15.27 -29.25
N ALA A 217 -8.58 -15.28 -29.72
CA ALA A 217 -9.02 -16.18 -30.80
C ALA A 217 -8.49 -15.74 -32.18
N LYS A 218 -8.53 -14.44 -32.45
CA LYS A 218 -8.15 -13.92 -33.78
C LYS A 218 -6.64 -13.81 -33.97
N TYR A 219 -5.89 -13.49 -32.89
CA TYR A 219 -4.45 -13.24 -32.94
C TYR A 219 -3.69 -14.16 -31.97
N PRO A 220 -3.71 -15.50 -32.20
CA PRO A 220 -3.02 -16.45 -31.31
C PRO A 220 -1.52 -16.22 -31.33
N GLY A 221 -0.88 -16.29 -30.14
CA GLY A 221 0.57 -16.12 -30.00
C GLY A 221 1.08 -14.68 -30.02
N MET A 222 0.27 -13.68 -30.38
CA MET A 222 0.68 -12.27 -30.33
C MET A 222 0.64 -11.75 -28.89
N LYS A 223 1.58 -10.87 -28.54
CA LYS A 223 1.58 -10.18 -27.24
C LYS A 223 0.37 -9.25 -27.14
N ARG A 224 -0.41 -9.40 -26.10
CA ARG A 224 -1.63 -8.61 -25.88
C ARG A 224 -1.65 -7.88 -24.55
N PHE A 225 -0.84 -8.34 -23.56
CA PHE A 225 -0.82 -7.83 -22.21
C PHE A 225 -2.23 -7.66 -21.65
N GLY A 226 -2.98 -8.78 -21.62
CA GLY A 226 -4.38 -8.80 -21.17
C GLY A 226 -4.58 -8.29 -19.76
N ILE A 227 -5.84 -8.08 -19.44
CA ILE A 227 -6.29 -7.63 -18.11
C ILE A 227 -6.77 -8.80 -17.26
N ASP A 228 -6.61 -10.01 -17.75
CA ASP A 228 -7.16 -11.26 -17.22
C ASP A 228 -7.11 -11.31 -15.67
N GLY A 229 -8.29 -11.43 -15.05
CA GLY A 229 -8.48 -11.44 -13.60
C GLY A 229 -8.54 -10.04 -12.95
N ALA A 230 -8.48 -8.96 -13.73
CA ALA A 230 -8.63 -7.59 -13.24
C ALA A 230 -9.61 -6.77 -14.11
N GLU A 231 -10.64 -7.42 -14.66
CA GLU A 231 -11.64 -6.79 -15.52
C GLU A 231 -12.38 -5.66 -14.82
N ALA A 232 -12.50 -5.72 -13.50
CA ALA A 232 -13.07 -4.67 -12.66
C ALA A 232 -12.32 -3.31 -12.78
N LEU A 233 -11.09 -3.29 -13.33
CA LEU A 233 -10.37 -2.05 -13.63
C LEU A 233 -11.12 -1.18 -14.65
N VAL A 234 -11.86 -1.78 -15.59
CA VAL A 234 -12.59 -1.03 -16.63
C VAL A 234 -13.70 -0.17 -16.01
N PRO A 235 -14.68 -0.74 -15.29
CA PRO A 235 -15.70 0.07 -14.63
C PRO A 235 -15.12 0.96 -13.51
N LEU A 236 -14.03 0.58 -12.84
CA LEU A 236 -13.35 1.41 -11.85
C LEU A 236 -12.83 2.72 -12.46
N VAL A 237 -12.05 2.63 -13.54
CA VAL A 237 -11.47 3.83 -14.18
C VAL A 237 -12.58 4.74 -14.72
N GLU A 238 -13.64 4.19 -15.29
CA GLU A 238 -14.79 4.97 -15.74
C GLU A 238 -15.47 5.68 -14.57
N SER A 239 -15.72 4.98 -13.46
CA SER A 239 -16.29 5.56 -12.24
C SER A 239 -15.42 6.67 -11.67
N VAL A 240 -14.10 6.49 -11.63
CA VAL A 240 -13.18 7.54 -11.18
C VAL A 240 -13.24 8.77 -12.08
N ILE A 241 -13.31 8.61 -13.41
CA ILE A 241 -13.46 9.72 -14.35
C ILE A 241 -14.77 10.48 -14.07
N GLN A 242 -15.89 9.76 -13.92
CA GLN A 242 -17.21 10.35 -13.63
C GLN A 242 -17.21 11.10 -12.29
N ASN A 243 -16.60 10.51 -11.26
CA ASN A 243 -16.51 11.15 -9.95
C ASN A 243 -15.60 12.40 -9.96
N CYS A 244 -14.44 12.34 -10.63
CA CYS A 244 -13.57 13.51 -10.78
C CYS A 244 -14.31 14.66 -11.47
N GLY A 245 -15.04 14.37 -12.56
CA GLY A 245 -15.85 15.39 -13.24
C GLY A 245 -16.95 15.96 -12.37
N SER A 246 -17.65 15.11 -11.60
CA SER A 246 -18.74 15.56 -10.70
C SER A 246 -18.29 16.56 -9.64
N ILE A 247 -17.00 16.53 -9.26
CA ILE A 247 -16.41 17.45 -8.27
C ILE A 247 -15.62 18.60 -8.91
N GLY A 248 -15.67 18.76 -10.24
CA GLY A 248 -15.15 19.92 -10.95
C GLY A 248 -13.85 19.73 -11.71
N ALA A 249 -13.33 18.50 -11.84
CA ALA A 249 -12.20 18.26 -12.72
C ALA A 249 -12.60 18.49 -14.18
N SER A 250 -11.77 19.24 -14.93
CA SER A 250 -11.96 19.51 -16.36
C SER A 250 -11.01 18.69 -17.25
N GLN A 251 -9.90 18.21 -16.69
CA GLN A 251 -8.93 17.42 -17.42
C GLN A 251 -8.38 16.27 -16.55
N ILE A 252 -8.18 15.09 -17.15
CA ILE A 252 -7.52 13.96 -16.54
C ILE A 252 -6.34 13.53 -17.40
N CYS A 253 -5.17 13.41 -16.78
CA CYS A 253 -3.97 12.88 -17.39
C CYS A 253 -3.74 11.46 -16.86
N LEU A 254 -3.87 10.46 -17.74
CA LEU A 254 -3.79 9.06 -17.39
C LEU A 254 -2.47 8.45 -17.88
N GLY A 255 -1.69 7.86 -16.95
CA GLY A 255 -0.48 7.10 -17.22
C GLY A 255 -0.65 5.64 -16.86
N MET A 256 -0.11 4.76 -17.69
CA MET A 256 -0.11 3.33 -17.40
C MET A 256 0.92 2.58 -18.23
N ALA A 257 1.33 1.42 -17.74
CA ALA A 257 2.09 0.44 -18.52
C ALA A 257 1.21 -0.24 -19.57
N HIS A 258 1.71 -1.29 -20.17
CA HIS A 258 1.05 -2.01 -21.28
C HIS A 258 -0.09 -2.95 -20.84
N ARG A 259 -0.07 -3.47 -19.60
CA ARG A 259 -1.09 -4.42 -19.11
C ARG A 259 -2.45 -3.75 -18.98
N GLY A 260 -3.47 -4.34 -19.62
CA GLY A 260 -4.83 -3.79 -19.64
C GLY A 260 -5.03 -2.59 -20.57
N ARG A 261 -3.97 -2.05 -21.20
CA ARG A 261 -4.04 -0.83 -21.99
C ARG A 261 -5.00 -0.92 -23.16
N LEU A 262 -5.03 -2.05 -23.87
CA LEU A 262 -5.94 -2.24 -25.00
C LEU A 262 -7.40 -2.20 -24.55
N ASN A 263 -7.70 -2.74 -23.38
CA ASN A 263 -9.03 -2.67 -22.79
C ASN A 263 -9.43 -1.23 -22.44
N LEU A 264 -8.54 -0.46 -21.83
CA LEU A 264 -8.83 0.94 -21.52
C LEU A 264 -8.98 1.80 -22.77
N LEU A 265 -8.17 1.58 -23.80
CA LEU A 265 -8.29 2.29 -25.08
C LEU A 265 -9.67 2.09 -25.70
N VAL A 266 -10.18 0.84 -25.73
CA VAL A 266 -11.45 0.52 -26.40
C VAL A 266 -12.63 0.76 -25.47
N ASN A 267 -12.64 0.14 -24.29
CA ASN A 267 -13.82 0.04 -23.43
C ASN A 267 -14.01 1.26 -22.51
N VAL A 268 -12.95 2.05 -22.26
CA VAL A 268 -13.06 3.29 -21.48
C VAL A 268 -12.96 4.51 -22.40
N LEU A 269 -11.87 4.63 -23.14
CA LEU A 269 -11.59 5.85 -23.92
C LEU A 269 -12.32 5.91 -25.27
N GLY A 270 -12.98 4.82 -25.69
CA GLY A 270 -13.81 4.81 -26.90
C GLY A 270 -13.02 4.72 -28.22
N LYS A 271 -11.76 4.27 -28.19
CA LYS A 271 -11.02 3.98 -29.41
C LYS A 271 -11.73 2.89 -30.20
N LEU A 272 -11.94 3.12 -31.50
CA LEU A 272 -12.64 2.16 -32.36
C LEU A 272 -11.89 0.81 -32.41
N PRO A 273 -12.58 -0.32 -32.16
CA PRO A 273 -11.96 -1.65 -32.26
C PRO A 273 -11.33 -1.91 -33.63
N SER A 274 -11.91 -1.40 -34.72
CA SER A 274 -11.35 -1.51 -36.07
C SER A 274 -9.97 -0.87 -36.19
N GLU A 275 -9.72 0.26 -35.58
CA GLU A 275 -8.41 0.91 -35.56
C GLU A 275 -7.40 0.09 -34.78
N LEU A 276 -7.83 -0.51 -33.65
CA LEU A 276 -6.98 -1.39 -32.87
C LEU A 276 -6.63 -2.66 -33.68
N PHE A 277 -7.60 -3.28 -34.32
CA PHE A 277 -7.40 -4.51 -35.07
C PHE A 277 -6.51 -4.32 -36.31
N SER A 278 -6.63 -3.18 -37.00
CA SER A 278 -5.71 -2.84 -38.10
C SER A 278 -4.25 -2.83 -37.65
N ALA A 279 -3.98 -2.37 -36.41
CA ALA A 279 -2.63 -2.42 -35.86
C ALA A 279 -2.14 -3.84 -35.54
N PHE A 280 -3.02 -4.84 -35.44
CA PHE A 280 -2.68 -6.26 -35.28
C PHE A 280 -2.49 -6.97 -36.62
N ASP A 281 -3.21 -6.54 -37.68
CA ASP A 281 -3.21 -7.19 -38.99
C ASP A 281 -1.92 -6.92 -39.82
N GLU A 282 -0.93 -6.19 -39.25
CA GLU A 282 0.37 -5.85 -39.88
C GLU A 282 0.27 -5.06 -41.21
N ASP A 283 -0.94 -4.82 -41.73
CA ASP A 283 -1.20 -4.04 -42.94
C ASP A 283 -1.00 -2.54 -42.76
N PHE A 284 -0.40 -2.13 -41.65
CA PHE A 284 -0.19 -0.74 -41.29
C PHE A 284 1.12 -0.20 -41.84
N GLU A 285 1.36 -0.36 -43.13
CA GLU A 285 2.19 0.54 -43.90
C GLU A 285 1.39 1.85 -44.15
N LEU A 286 1.28 2.69 -43.15
CA LEU A 286 0.91 4.07 -43.38
C LEU A 286 2.04 4.73 -44.16
N GLU A 287 1.81 4.95 -45.45
CA GLU A 287 2.62 5.83 -46.28
C GLU A 287 2.83 7.17 -45.51
N GLY A 288 4.03 7.33 -44.98
CA GLY A 288 4.52 8.61 -44.45
C GLY A 288 4.52 8.84 -42.95
N ALA A 289 4.14 7.90 -42.10
CA ALA A 289 4.21 8.04 -40.63
C ALA A 289 4.77 6.78 -39.95
N SER A 290 5.97 6.41 -40.29
CA SER A 290 6.70 5.33 -39.59
C SER A 290 7.34 5.89 -38.32
N THR A 291 6.59 5.94 -37.26
CA THR A 291 7.18 5.85 -35.93
C THR A 291 6.99 4.40 -35.49
N GLY A 292 7.92 3.52 -35.64
CA GLY A 292 7.81 2.09 -35.37
C GLY A 292 7.44 1.74 -33.90
N ASP A 293 6.48 2.47 -33.34
CA ASP A 293 5.99 2.25 -31.98
C ASP A 293 4.98 1.11 -31.93
N VAL A 294 5.03 0.35 -30.87
CA VAL A 294 4.20 -0.85 -30.72
C VAL A 294 2.79 -0.48 -30.24
N LYS A 295 1.78 -1.19 -30.76
CA LYS A 295 0.36 -0.94 -30.51
C LYS A 295 -0.06 -0.75 -29.05
N TYR A 296 0.65 -1.38 -28.11
CA TYR A 296 0.39 -1.29 -26.69
C TYR A 296 1.14 -0.13 -25.97
N HIS A 297 1.80 0.73 -26.74
CA HIS A 297 2.39 1.98 -26.24
C HIS A 297 1.61 3.23 -26.64
N LEU A 298 0.66 3.09 -27.56
CA LEU A 298 -0.09 4.21 -28.12
C LEU A 298 -0.90 4.94 -27.06
N GLY A 299 -0.86 6.27 -27.11
CA GLY A 299 -1.75 7.17 -26.39
C GLY A 299 -3.09 7.35 -27.11
N PHE A 300 -4.03 7.96 -26.42
CA PHE A 300 -5.35 8.35 -26.95
C PHE A 300 -5.96 9.41 -26.09
N SER A 301 -6.83 10.25 -26.62
CA SER A 301 -7.63 11.18 -25.82
C SER A 301 -9.04 11.26 -26.32
N SER A 302 -9.96 11.47 -25.38
CA SER A 302 -11.38 11.63 -25.63
C SER A 302 -12.04 12.51 -24.58
N ASN A 303 -13.23 13.00 -24.88
CA ASN A 303 -14.03 13.79 -23.96
C ASN A 303 -15.12 12.92 -23.35
N PHE A 304 -15.38 13.13 -22.07
CA PHE A 304 -16.40 12.43 -21.29
C PHE A 304 -17.43 13.42 -20.78
N GLU A 305 -18.70 13.12 -21.03
CA GLU A 305 -19.78 13.81 -20.34
C GLU A 305 -19.89 13.28 -18.91
N THR A 306 -19.84 14.18 -17.94
CA THR A 306 -19.98 13.86 -16.52
C THR A 306 -21.04 14.73 -15.86
N PRO A 307 -21.52 14.40 -14.67
CA PRO A 307 -22.48 15.24 -13.96
C PRO A 307 -22.01 16.67 -13.71
N GLY A 308 -20.71 16.91 -13.64
CA GLY A 308 -20.11 18.26 -13.46
C GLY A 308 -19.74 18.98 -14.77
N GLY A 309 -19.92 18.33 -15.92
CA GLY A 309 -19.58 18.86 -17.24
C GLY A 309 -18.63 17.96 -18.02
N GLU A 310 -18.17 18.45 -19.17
CA GLU A 310 -17.24 17.71 -20.01
C GLU A 310 -15.85 17.63 -19.38
N VAL A 311 -15.25 16.44 -19.38
CA VAL A 311 -13.88 16.15 -18.91
C VAL A 311 -13.04 15.64 -20.05
N HIS A 312 -11.91 16.30 -20.33
CA HIS A 312 -10.95 15.82 -21.30
C HIS A 312 -9.98 14.82 -20.69
N VAL A 313 -10.01 13.57 -21.12
CA VAL A 313 -9.11 12.50 -20.64
C VAL A 313 -8.03 12.21 -21.65
N SER A 314 -6.78 12.27 -21.26
CA SER A 314 -5.62 11.97 -22.09
C SER A 314 -4.84 10.80 -21.54
N LEU A 315 -4.82 9.67 -22.23
CA LEU A 315 -3.91 8.55 -21.97
C LEU A 315 -2.58 8.79 -22.67
N PHE A 316 -1.52 8.89 -21.90
CA PHE A 316 -0.17 9.16 -22.44
C PHE A 316 0.43 7.93 -23.11
N ASN A 317 1.24 8.15 -24.14
CA ASN A 317 2.12 7.13 -24.67
C ASN A 317 3.11 6.69 -23.58
N ASN A 318 3.45 5.41 -23.57
CA ASN A 318 4.45 4.90 -22.63
C ASN A 318 5.51 4.07 -23.37
N PRO A 319 6.77 4.01 -22.91
CA PRO A 319 7.76 3.07 -23.40
C PRO A 319 7.63 1.71 -22.72
N SER A 320 8.46 0.76 -23.11
CA SER A 320 8.58 -0.55 -22.42
C SER A 320 9.22 -0.43 -21.02
N HIS A 321 9.82 0.69 -20.69
CA HIS A 321 10.36 0.96 -19.36
C HIS A 321 9.23 1.23 -18.39
N LEU A 322 8.96 0.29 -17.49
CA LEU A 322 7.86 0.39 -16.53
C LEU A 322 8.03 1.60 -15.62
N GLU A 323 6.92 2.26 -15.30
CA GLU A 323 6.76 3.39 -14.38
C GLU A 323 7.44 4.70 -14.84
N ILE A 324 8.20 4.71 -15.94
CA ILE A 324 8.87 5.95 -16.42
C ILE A 324 7.86 7.00 -16.93
N VAL A 325 6.64 6.59 -17.23
CA VAL A 325 5.56 7.49 -17.65
C VAL A 325 5.04 8.34 -16.47
N ASP A 326 5.24 7.90 -15.23
CA ASP A 326 4.72 8.57 -14.03
C ASP A 326 5.18 10.03 -13.93
N PRO A 327 6.48 10.35 -13.90
CA PRO A 327 6.94 11.73 -13.84
C PRO A 327 6.56 12.53 -15.10
N VAL A 328 6.40 11.88 -16.27
CA VAL A 328 5.95 12.54 -17.50
C VAL A 328 4.50 13.01 -17.36
N VAL A 329 3.62 12.17 -16.83
CA VAL A 329 2.22 12.54 -16.56
C VAL A 329 2.16 13.67 -15.53
N LEU A 330 2.90 13.55 -14.42
CA LEU A 330 2.94 14.59 -13.38
C LEU A 330 3.44 15.94 -13.92
N GLY A 331 4.48 15.92 -14.74
CA GLY A 331 4.98 17.14 -15.41
C GLY A 331 3.96 17.74 -16.36
N SER A 332 3.21 16.90 -17.11
CA SER A 332 2.15 17.38 -17.99
C SER A 332 0.97 17.98 -17.21
N VAL A 333 0.56 17.32 -16.11
CA VAL A 333 -0.48 17.86 -15.21
C VAL A 333 -0.07 19.25 -14.72
N ARG A 334 1.14 19.40 -14.21
CA ARG A 334 1.64 20.69 -13.74
C ARG A 334 1.62 21.76 -14.83
N ALA A 335 2.08 21.42 -16.04
CA ALA A 335 2.07 22.35 -17.17
C ALA A 335 0.65 22.75 -17.60
N ARG A 336 -0.32 21.84 -17.50
CA ARG A 336 -1.73 22.13 -17.79
C ARG A 336 -2.35 23.01 -16.71
N GLN A 337 -2.11 22.72 -15.42
CA GLN A 337 -2.54 23.56 -14.30
C GLN A 337 -2.02 24.99 -14.46
N ASP A 338 -0.72 25.16 -14.70
CA ASP A 338 -0.13 26.48 -14.91
C ASP A 338 -0.74 27.21 -16.11
N ARG A 339 -1.07 26.50 -17.20
CA ARG A 339 -1.65 27.08 -18.43
C ARG A 339 -3.08 27.58 -18.25
N ILE A 340 -3.90 26.86 -17.49
CA ILE A 340 -5.32 27.24 -17.25
C ILE A 340 -5.49 28.10 -15.99
N GLY A 341 -4.42 28.28 -15.19
CA GLY A 341 -4.46 29.05 -13.95
C GLY A 341 -5.08 28.29 -12.78
N ASP A 342 -5.05 26.96 -12.80
CA ASP A 342 -5.52 26.08 -11.72
C ASP A 342 -4.54 26.13 -10.53
N THR A 343 -4.61 27.20 -9.75
CA THR A 343 -3.72 27.45 -8.60
C THR A 343 -4.03 26.52 -7.44
N ASP A 344 -5.27 26.12 -7.29
CA ASP A 344 -5.76 25.22 -6.24
C ASP A 344 -5.53 23.75 -6.58
N ARG A 345 -5.15 23.46 -7.84
CA ARG A 345 -4.82 22.12 -8.36
C ARG A 345 -5.95 21.12 -8.21
N THR A 346 -7.15 21.56 -8.55
CA THR A 346 -8.38 20.77 -8.44
C THR A 346 -9.00 20.43 -9.78
N GLU A 347 -8.58 21.12 -10.88
CA GLU A 347 -9.18 20.97 -12.19
C GLU A 347 -8.46 19.96 -13.10
N VAL A 348 -7.15 19.76 -12.91
CA VAL A 348 -6.35 18.80 -13.69
C VAL A 348 -5.84 17.69 -12.79
N VAL A 349 -6.35 16.47 -12.98
CA VAL A 349 -6.12 15.32 -12.10
C VAL A 349 -5.22 14.29 -12.77
N PRO A 350 -4.10 13.85 -12.14
CA PRO A 350 -3.33 12.70 -12.59
C PRO A 350 -3.90 11.39 -12.06
N ILE A 351 -3.99 10.39 -12.95
CA ILE A 351 -4.30 9.00 -12.60
C ILE A 351 -3.18 8.12 -13.14
N LEU A 352 -2.58 7.32 -12.27
CA LEU A 352 -1.49 6.40 -12.62
C LEU A 352 -1.89 4.96 -12.30
N LEU A 353 -1.80 4.09 -13.31
CA LEU A 353 -2.11 2.67 -13.18
C LEU A 353 -0.82 1.86 -13.21
N HIS A 354 -0.63 1.02 -12.22
CA HIS A 354 0.60 0.29 -11.97
C HIS A 354 0.39 -1.22 -11.95
N GLY A 355 1.44 -1.96 -12.30
CA GLY A 355 1.59 -3.34 -11.86
C GLY A 355 2.20 -3.38 -10.46
N ASP A 356 1.86 -4.37 -9.64
CA ASP A 356 2.32 -4.47 -8.25
C ASP A 356 3.84 -4.60 -8.13
N ALA A 357 4.45 -5.44 -8.96
CA ALA A 357 5.89 -5.67 -8.94
C ALA A 357 6.70 -4.44 -9.39
N SER A 358 6.20 -3.70 -10.39
CA SER A 358 6.88 -2.49 -10.86
C SER A 358 6.72 -1.33 -9.88
N PHE A 359 5.54 -1.18 -9.29
CA PHE A 359 5.29 -0.13 -8.29
C PHE A 359 6.24 -0.21 -7.10
N SER A 360 6.46 -1.40 -6.56
CA SER A 360 7.41 -1.58 -5.44
C SER A 360 8.88 -1.68 -5.88
N GLY A 361 9.14 -2.10 -7.12
CA GLY A 361 10.49 -2.46 -7.57
C GLY A 361 11.22 -1.39 -8.40
N GLN A 362 10.50 -0.43 -8.99
CA GLN A 362 11.11 0.62 -9.82
C GLN A 362 11.40 1.88 -8.99
N GLY A 363 12.67 2.28 -8.90
CA GLY A 363 13.12 3.44 -8.13
C GLY A 363 12.41 4.74 -8.49
N VAL A 364 12.03 4.92 -9.77
CA VAL A 364 11.33 6.12 -10.26
C VAL A 364 9.99 6.36 -9.56
N VAL A 365 9.31 5.30 -9.07
CA VAL A 365 8.08 5.44 -8.26
C VAL A 365 8.38 6.13 -6.95
N MET A 366 9.39 5.66 -6.22
CA MET A 366 9.79 6.26 -4.94
C MET A 366 10.29 7.69 -5.12
N GLU A 367 11.02 7.98 -6.20
CA GLU A 367 11.47 9.33 -6.55
C GLU A 367 10.28 10.25 -6.84
N SER A 368 9.30 9.78 -7.62
CA SER A 368 8.07 10.52 -7.91
C SER A 368 7.25 10.80 -6.65
N LEU A 369 7.11 9.81 -5.77
CA LEU A 369 6.45 9.97 -4.47
C LEU A 369 7.18 11.01 -3.60
N GLN A 370 8.52 10.98 -3.53
CA GLN A 370 9.29 11.97 -2.77
C GLN A 370 9.19 13.39 -3.34
N MET A 371 8.98 13.53 -4.63
CA MET A 371 8.76 14.84 -5.27
C MET A 371 7.33 15.36 -5.07
N SER A 372 6.34 14.49 -4.87
CA SER A 372 4.89 14.80 -4.96
C SER A 372 4.43 15.95 -4.06
N GLN A 373 5.01 16.10 -2.88
CA GLN A 373 4.65 17.16 -1.92
C GLN A 373 5.63 18.35 -1.92
N THR A 374 6.65 18.32 -2.78
CA THR A 374 7.58 19.44 -2.87
C THR A 374 6.99 20.59 -3.67
N ARG A 375 7.33 21.83 -3.29
CA ARG A 375 6.76 23.04 -3.88
C ARG A 375 6.86 23.10 -5.40
N GLY A 376 7.96 22.63 -5.98
CA GLY A 376 8.20 22.68 -7.42
C GLY A 376 7.44 21.64 -8.23
N PHE A 377 7.11 20.50 -7.63
CA PHE A 377 6.56 19.33 -8.34
C PHE A 377 5.15 18.93 -7.91
N ASN A 378 4.64 19.52 -6.82
CA ASN A 378 3.31 19.24 -6.32
C ASN A 378 2.24 19.55 -7.37
N VAL A 379 1.33 18.61 -7.59
CA VAL A 379 0.19 18.70 -8.53
C VAL A 379 -1.18 18.61 -7.83
N GLY A 380 -1.22 18.71 -6.50
CA GLY A 380 -2.46 18.65 -5.70
C GLY A 380 -2.80 17.25 -5.20
N GLY A 381 -2.24 16.24 -5.78
CA GLY A 381 -2.44 14.83 -5.46
C GLY A 381 -2.42 13.96 -6.71
N THR A 382 -2.33 12.64 -6.52
CA THR A 382 -2.33 11.67 -7.62
C THR A 382 -3.13 10.46 -7.18
N ILE A 383 -4.01 9.98 -8.05
CA ILE A 383 -4.71 8.72 -7.84
C ILE A 383 -3.84 7.60 -8.41
N HIS A 384 -3.35 6.73 -7.53
CA HIS A 384 -2.58 5.54 -7.91
C HIS A 384 -3.47 4.31 -7.83
N ILE A 385 -3.59 3.56 -8.92
CA ILE A 385 -4.35 2.31 -9.00
C ILE A 385 -3.37 1.18 -9.26
N ILE A 386 -3.22 0.26 -8.33
CA ILE A 386 -2.29 -0.86 -8.41
C ILE A 386 -3.06 -2.13 -8.75
N VAL A 387 -2.78 -2.71 -9.92
CA VAL A 387 -3.33 -4.00 -10.32
C VAL A 387 -2.39 -5.11 -9.84
N ASN A 388 -2.78 -5.76 -8.74
CA ASN A 388 -2.01 -6.85 -8.15
C ASN A 388 -2.56 -8.21 -8.60
N ASN A 389 -1.93 -8.81 -9.59
CA ASN A 389 -2.25 -10.16 -10.07
C ASN A 389 -1.46 -11.26 -9.35
N GLN A 390 -0.75 -10.94 -8.29
CA GLN A 390 0.09 -11.82 -7.48
C GLN A 390 1.25 -12.48 -8.25
N ILE A 391 1.62 -11.94 -9.41
CA ILE A 391 2.73 -12.45 -10.24
C ILE A 391 3.81 -11.37 -10.30
N GLY A 392 4.96 -11.66 -9.69
CA GLY A 392 6.12 -10.76 -9.67
C GLY A 392 6.96 -10.84 -10.94
N PHE A 393 6.41 -10.54 -12.12
CA PHE A 393 7.07 -10.66 -13.42
C PHE A 393 7.58 -12.09 -13.66
N THR A 394 8.90 -12.36 -13.54
CA THR A 394 9.49 -13.71 -13.64
C THR A 394 9.60 -14.42 -12.29
N THR A 395 9.23 -13.76 -11.19
CA THR A 395 9.31 -14.30 -9.83
C THR A 395 7.99 -14.97 -9.47
N SER A 396 8.00 -16.30 -9.34
CA SER A 396 6.79 -17.11 -9.07
C SER A 396 6.48 -17.24 -7.58
N ASN A 397 7.51 -17.15 -6.72
CA ASN A 397 7.35 -17.31 -5.28
C ASN A 397 7.16 -15.94 -4.61
N VAL A 398 6.07 -15.76 -3.88
CA VAL A 398 5.75 -14.51 -3.18
C VAL A 398 6.86 -14.13 -2.20
N ASN A 399 7.50 -15.09 -1.55
CA ASN A 399 8.57 -14.84 -0.59
C ASN A 399 9.86 -14.30 -1.23
N ASP A 400 10.00 -14.45 -2.55
CA ASP A 400 11.15 -13.95 -3.31
C ASP A 400 10.85 -12.61 -4.01
N SER A 401 9.60 -12.13 -3.93
CA SER A 401 9.14 -10.97 -4.71
C SER A 401 9.46 -9.63 -4.04
N ARG A 402 9.25 -9.51 -2.74
CA ARG A 402 9.48 -8.28 -1.97
C ARG A 402 9.53 -8.56 -0.47
N SER A 403 10.09 -7.60 0.29
CA SER A 403 10.21 -7.69 1.75
C SER A 403 8.94 -7.32 2.50
N THR A 404 7.99 -6.62 1.85
CA THR A 404 6.77 -6.11 2.47
C THR A 404 5.56 -6.97 2.10
N ASP A 405 4.51 -6.95 2.93
CA ASP A 405 3.27 -7.68 2.66
C ASP A 405 2.57 -7.12 1.41
N TYR A 406 2.59 -5.81 1.21
CA TYR A 406 1.98 -5.14 0.05
C TYR A 406 2.98 -4.36 -0.79
N SER A 407 2.76 -4.31 -2.10
CA SER A 407 3.52 -3.44 -3.00
C SER A 407 3.31 -1.96 -2.70
N SER A 408 2.12 -1.62 -2.19
CA SER A 408 1.72 -0.27 -1.79
C SER A 408 2.42 0.26 -0.53
N ASP A 409 3.20 -0.57 0.18
CA ASP A 409 3.92 -0.13 1.39
C ASP A 409 4.89 1.03 1.11
N VAL A 410 5.38 1.16 -0.13
CA VAL A 410 6.20 2.31 -0.55
C VAL A 410 5.46 3.65 -0.48
N ALA A 411 4.12 3.66 -0.58
CA ALA A 411 3.32 4.87 -0.48
C ALA A 411 3.28 5.45 0.95
N LYS A 412 3.55 4.63 1.95
CA LYS A 412 3.62 5.05 3.36
C LYS A 412 4.75 6.03 3.65
N ILE A 413 5.79 6.07 2.80
CA ILE A 413 6.90 7.04 2.95
C ILE A 413 6.45 8.50 2.84
N ILE A 414 5.37 8.75 2.12
CA ILE A 414 4.75 10.07 2.00
C ILE A 414 3.42 10.18 2.76
N GLN A 415 3.11 9.21 3.59
CA GLN A 415 1.90 9.14 4.41
C GLN A 415 0.59 9.08 3.59
N ALA A 416 0.65 8.56 2.36
CA ALA A 416 -0.54 8.40 1.55
C ALA A 416 -1.46 7.31 2.12
N PRO A 417 -2.79 7.51 2.15
CA PRO A 417 -3.73 6.47 2.52
C PRO A 417 -3.70 5.33 1.49
N VAL A 418 -3.90 4.11 1.95
CA VAL A 418 -3.92 2.93 1.10
C VAL A 418 -5.22 2.16 1.29
N ILE A 419 -5.87 1.85 0.17
CA ILE A 419 -7.09 1.04 0.13
C ILE A 419 -6.76 -0.24 -0.62
N HIS A 420 -7.01 -1.37 0.01
CA HIS A 420 -6.92 -2.69 -0.61
C HIS A 420 -8.31 -3.21 -0.90
N VAL A 421 -8.53 -3.76 -2.09
CA VAL A 421 -9.83 -4.34 -2.44
C VAL A 421 -9.67 -5.67 -3.15
N ASN A 422 -10.59 -6.60 -2.88
CA ASN A 422 -10.67 -7.86 -3.62
C ASN A 422 -11.17 -7.58 -5.04
N GLY A 423 -10.31 -7.79 -6.05
CA GLY A 423 -10.62 -7.51 -7.46
C GLY A 423 -11.74 -8.37 -8.06
N ASP A 424 -12.08 -9.50 -7.44
CA ASP A 424 -13.20 -10.37 -7.86
C ASP A 424 -14.56 -9.89 -7.32
N ASP A 425 -14.58 -8.78 -6.60
CA ASP A 425 -15.81 -8.14 -6.16
C ASP A 425 -15.92 -6.73 -6.79
N PRO A 426 -16.48 -6.62 -7.98
CA PRO A 426 -16.54 -5.35 -8.70
C PRO A 426 -17.38 -4.29 -7.97
N GLU A 427 -18.41 -4.67 -7.23
CA GLU A 427 -19.17 -3.72 -6.40
C GLU A 427 -18.26 -3.11 -5.32
N MET A 428 -17.46 -3.92 -4.65
CA MET A 428 -16.50 -3.42 -3.65
C MET A 428 -15.37 -2.62 -4.28
N VAL A 429 -14.93 -2.96 -5.49
CA VAL A 429 -13.93 -2.18 -6.24
C VAL A 429 -14.43 -0.77 -6.55
N LEU A 430 -15.69 -0.62 -6.95
CA LEU A 430 -16.28 0.68 -7.24
C LEU A 430 -16.64 1.47 -5.97
N ASN A 431 -16.97 0.77 -4.89
CA ASN A 431 -17.26 1.41 -3.61
C ASN A 431 -15.99 1.98 -2.93
N ALA A 432 -14.82 1.38 -3.16
CA ALA A 432 -13.53 1.81 -2.65
C ALA A 432 -13.06 3.11 -3.30
#